data_053844f12070ce982f1ba910b1a5fc1b
#
_entry.id   053844f12070ce982f1ba910b1a5fc1b
#
_cell.length_a   1.000
_cell.length_b   1.000
_cell.length_c   1.000
_cell.angle_alpha   90.00
_cell.angle_beta   90.00
_cell.angle_gamma   90.00
#
_symmetry.space_group_name_H-M   'P 1'
#
loop_
_entity.id
_entity.type
_entity.pdbx_description
1 polymer ?
#
loop_
_entity_poly.entity_id
_entity_poly.type
_entity_poly.pdbx_seq_one_letter_code
_entity_poly.pdbx_strand_id
1 'polypeptide(L)'
;MTAKNQYKNFQFNSSKKKSNKEYFKGIKAFFADERFHKTSGLFLVLISIYLFFSFTSYLFTWKYDLSIIDGKSIGFVFNGEESEIQNWLGKFGAYIAHRFLKIWYGVASYLFVLVFFVIGFKSLFKYELLPITKTLKVSFVSLIWLCTFLGFVFERSDLDFMGGLYFIHTAVIK
;
A
#
# COMPACT_ATOMS: atom_id res chain seq x y z
N MET A 1 -8.25 67.63 -33.59
CA MET A 1 -8.22 66.98 -32.24
C MET A 1 -8.22 65.45 -32.46
N THR A 2 -7.06 64.83 -32.39
CA THR A 2 -6.90 63.41 -32.69
C THR A 2 -6.86 62.62 -31.37
N ALA A 3 -7.90 61.84 -31.12
CA ALA A 3 -7.99 60.97 -29.98
C ALA A 3 -7.05 59.78 -30.15
N LYS A 4 -6.02 59.75 -29.34
CA LYS A 4 -5.02 58.67 -29.28
C LYS A 4 -5.67 57.49 -28.53
N ASN A 5 -6.08 56.45 -29.25
CA ASN A 5 -6.57 55.18 -28.68
C ASN A 5 -5.40 54.47 -27.99
N GLN A 6 -5.34 54.55 -26.69
CA GLN A 6 -4.41 53.74 -25.91
C GLN A 6 -5.01 52.33 -25.76
N TYR A 7 -4.57 51.40 -26.58
CA TYR A 7 -4.78 49.98 -26.33
C TYR A 7 -3.91 49.60 -25.11
N LYS A 8 -4.58 49.41 -23.97
CA LYS A 8 -3.97 48.74 -22.82
C LYS A 8 -3.58 47.33 -23.25
N ASN A 9 -2.29 47.12 -23.48
CA ASN A 9 -1.74 45.78 -23.62
C ASN A 9 -2.07 44.96 -22.36
N PHE A 10 -3.06 44.13 -22.47
CA PHE A 10 -3.35 43.12 -21.48
C PHE A 10 -2.19 42.13 -21.48
N GLN A 11 -1.23 42.33 -20.60
CA GLN A 11 -0.18 41.34 -20.32
C GLN A 11 -0.84 40.15 -19.64
N PHE A 12 -1.33 39.23 -20.47
CA PHE A 12 -1.94 38.01 -20.00
C PHE A 12 -0.87 37.07 -19.44
N ASN A 13 -0.60 37.25 -18.13
CA ASN A 13 -0.16 36.22 -17.20
C ASN A 13 1.10 35.37 -17.50
N SER A 14 2.24 35.97 -17.35
CA SER A 14 3.44 35.24 -16.89
C SER A 14 3.38 34.89 -15.36
N SER A 15 2.45 35.49 -14.61
CA SER A 15 2.31 35.30 -13.17
C SER A 15 1.79 33.87 -12.78
N LYS A 16 0.88 33.27 -13.57
CA LYS A 16 0.41 31.88 -13.29
C LYS A 16 1.50 30.82 -13.45
N LYS A 17 2.39 31.01 -14.43
CA LYS A 17 3.50 30.05 -14.66
C LYS A 17 4.60 30.15 -13.59
N LYS A 18 4.78 31.33 -13.00
CA LYS A 18 5.69 31.54 -11.86
C LYS A 18 5.14 30.93 -10.58
N SER A 19 3.85 31.09 -10.31
CA SER A 19 3.17 30.53 -9.13
C SER A 19 3.25 29.00 -9.08
N ASN A 20 2.99 28.30 -10.17
CA ASN A 20 3.11 26.85 -10.21
C ASN A 20 4.54 26.37 -9.97
N LYS A 21 5.52 27.07 -10.53
CA LYS A 21 6.94 26.70 -10.35
C LYS A 21 7.43 26.91 -8.91
N GLU A 22 6.94 27.92 -8.24
CA GLU A 22 7.20 28.16 -6.82
C GLU A 22 6.49 27.15 -5.90
N TYR A 23 5.26 26.78 -6.24
CA TYR A 23 4.52 25.73 -5.53
C TYR A 23 5.23 24.38 -5.62
N PHE A 24 5.66 23.97 -6.81
CA PHE A 24 6.46 22.75 -7.01
C PHE A 24 7.83 22.80 -6.32
N LYS A 25 8.43 23.98 -6.21
CA LYS A 25 9.70 24.17 -5.50
C LYS A 25 9.51 23.99 -3.99
N GLY A 26 8.42 24.52 -3.43
CA GLY A 26 8.06 24.32 -2.02
C GLY A 26 7.78 22.86 -1.68
N ILE A 27 7.02 22.15 -2.54
CA ILE A 27 6.74 20.73 -2.38
C ILE A 27 8.04 19.91 -2.44
N LYS A 28 8.93 20.18 -3.41
CA LYS A 28 10.24 19.52 -3.49
C LYS A 28 11.11 19.78 -2.26
N ALA A 29 11.11 21.00 -1.72
CA ALA A 29 11.85 21.35 -0.52
C ALA A 29 11.31 20.59 0.71
N PHE A 30 9.98 20.46 0.83
CA PHE A 30 9.35 19.67 1.88
C PHE A 30 9.73 18.20 1.82
N PHE A 31 9.70 17.59 0.62
CA PHE A 31 10.14 16.21 0.43
C PHE A 31 11.66 16.02 0.52
N ALA A 32 12.45 17.09 0.47
CA ALA A 32 13.90 17.04 0.65
C ALA A 32 14.33 17.24 2.11
N ASP A 33 13.39 17.57 3.01
CA ASP A 33 13.67 17.77 4.43
C ASP A 33 14.07 16.45 5.09
N GLU A 34 15.20 16.46 5.75
CA GLU A 34 15.72 15.29 6.49
C GLU A 34 14.76 14.81 7.59
N ARG A 35 14.08 15.75 8.24
CA ARG A 35 13.09 15.42 9.28
C ARG A 35 11.90 14.67 8.70
N PHE A 36 11.43 15.11 7.53
CA PHE A 36 10.35 14.43 6.82
C PHE A 36 10.74 12.99 6.44
N HIS A 37 11.95 12.80 5.93
CA HIS A 37 12.44 11.45 5.58
C HIS A 37 12.53 10.54 6.82
N LYS A 38 13.05 11.03 7.92
CA LYS A 38 13.14 10.25 9.17
C LYS A 38 11.74 9.87 9.70
N THR A 39 10.83 10.83 9.74
CA THR A 39 9.46 10.59 10.23
C THR A 39 8.71 9.61 9.32
N SER A 40 8.77 9.81 8.00
CA SER A 40 8.16 8.90 7.03
C SER A 40 8.79 7.50 7.08
N GLY A 41 10.11 7.42 7.26
CA GLY A 41 10.83 6.17 7.42
C GLY A 41 10.38 5.40 8.64
N LEU A 42 10.25 6.07 9.79
CA LEU A 42 9.73 5.47 11.02
C LEU A 42 8.31 4.94 10.81
N PHE A 43 7.46 5.73 10.17
CA PHE A 43 6.08 5.34 9.89
C PHE A 43 6.00 4.10 8.98
N LEU A 44 6.83 4.02 7.94
CA LEU A 44 6.90 2.86 7.06
C LEU A 44 7.38 1.60 7.76
N VAL A 45 8.37 1.70 8.67
CA VAL A 45 8.82 0.57 9.48
C VAL A 45 7.72 0.09 10.41
N LEU A 46 7.01 1.02 11.08
CA LEU A 46 5.89 0.67 11.95
C LEU A 46 4.75 -0.01 11.18
N ILE A 47 4.39 0.50 9.99
CA ILE A 47 3.42 -0.14 9.10
C ILE A 47 3.89 -1.55 8.72
N SER A 48 5.15 -1.72 8.35
CA SER A 48 5.70 -3.02 7.99
C SER A 48 5.57 -4.03 9.13
N ILE A 49 5.94 -3.64 10.35
CA ILE A 49 5.81 -4.46 11.56
C ILE A 49 4.33 -4.78 11.83
N TYR A 50 3.47 -3.78 11.72
CA TYR A 50 2.02 -3.95 11.88
C TYR A 50 1.45 -4.98 10.90
N LEU A 51 1.76 -4.83 9.61
CA LEU A 51 1.32 -5.76 8.56
C LEU A 51 1.88 -7.16 8.77
N PHE A 52 3.14 -7.28 9.19
CA PHE A 52 3.75 -8.57 9.49
C PHE A 52 2.96 -9.34 10.55
N PHE A 53 2.69 -8.72 11.69
CA PHE A 53 1.91 -9.36 12.76
C PHE A 53 0.46 -9.59 12.36
N SER A 54 -0.16 -8.67 11.64
CA SER A 54 -1.52 -8.80 11.13
C SER A 54 -1.66 -10.02 10.21
N PHE A 55 -0.76 -10.16 9.24
CA PHE A 55 -0.76 -11.27 8.29
C PHE A 55 -0.44 -12.60 8.97
N THR A 56 0.55 -12.59 9.86
CA THR A 56 0.94 -13.81 10.60
C THR A 56 -0.21 -14.28 11.47
N SER A 57 -0.85 -13.40 12.23
CA SER A 57 -2.01 -13.74 13.03
C SER A 57 -3.14 -14.32 12.17
N TYR A 58 -3.43 -13.69 11.03
CA TYR A 58 -4.50 -14.12 10.13
C TYR A 58 -4.28 -15.53 9.60
N LEU A 59 -3.06 -15.97 9.35
CA LEU A 59 -2.77 -17.34 8.92
C LEU A 59 -3.25 -18.40 9.93
N PHE A 60 -3.31 -18.05 11.21
CA PHE A 60 -3.79 -18.95 12.27
C PHE A 60 -5.28 -18.77 12.58
N THR A 61 -5.81 -17.55 12.40
CA THR A 61 -7.19 -17.20 12.82
C THR A 61 -8.17 -17.09 11.65
N TRP A 62 -7.72 -17.30 10.40
CA TRP A 62 -8.49 -17.00 9.20
C TRP A 62 -9.87 -17.64 9.13
N LYS A 63 -10.01 -18.91 9.59
CA LYS A 63 -11.30 -19.63 9.57
C LYS A 63 -12.35 -18.93 10.41
N TYR A 64 -11.96 -18.46 11.58
CA TYR A 64 -12.86 -17.79 12.50
C TYR A 64 -13.13 -16.35 12.05
N ASP A 65 -12.08 -15.60 11.79
CA ASP A 65 -12.19 -14.20 11.40
C ASP A 65 -12.92 -14.01 10.07
N LEU A 66 -12.79 -14.98 9.16
CA LEU A 66 -13.48 -14.99 7.88
C LEU A 66 -14.99 -14.96 8.02
N SER A 67 -15.56 -15.78 8.90
CA SER A 67 -17.01 -15.84 9.12
C SER A 67 -17.59 -14.50 9.57
N ILE A 68 -16.77 -13.65 10.17
CA ILE A 68 -17.17 -12.35 10.70
C ILE A 68 -16.92 -11.22 9.68
N ILE A 69 -15.85 -11.31 8.88
CA ILE A 69 -15.38 -10.22 8.02
C ILE A 69 -15.88 -10.34 6.59
N ASP A 70 -16.17 -11.55 6.13
CA ASP A 70 -16.53 -11.79 4.74
C ASP A 70 -17.75 -10.96 4.31
N GLY A 71 -17.63 -10.31 3.15
CA GLY A 71 -18.67 -9.40 2.64
C GLY A 71 -18.79 -8.05 3.36
N LYS A 72 -18.05 -7.81 4.46
CA LYS A 72 -18.13 -6.53 5.17
C LYS A 72 -17.24 -5.46 4.56
N SER A 73 -17.73 -4.21 4.61
CA SER A 73 -16.98 -3.04 4.18
C SER A 73 -16.06 -2.51 5.28
N ILE A 74 -15.16 -1.57 4.94
CA ILE A 74 -14.28 -0.92 5.90
C ILE A 74 -15.04 -0.26 7.07
N GLY A 75 -16.29 0.13 6.87
CA GLY A 75 -17.15 0.68 7.92
C GLY A 75 -17.33 -0.26 9.12
N PHE A 76 -17.23 -1.58 8.91
CA PHE A 76 -17.26 -2.57 9.97
C PHE A 76 -16.17 -2.36 11.03
N VAL A 77 -15.00 -1.90 10.62
CA VAL A 77 -13.86 -1.65 11.51
C VAL A 77 -14.18 -0.54 12.52
N PHE A 78 -14.95 0.45 12.08
CA PHE A 78 -15.31 1.64 12.88
C PHE A 78 -16.63 1.49 13.61
N ASN A 79 -17.43 0.46 13.29
CA ASN A 79 -18.66 0.17 14.02
C ASN A 79 -18.31 -0.37 15.40
N GLY A 80 -18.96 0.15 16.44
CA GLY A 80 -18.79 -0.26 17.83
C GLY A 80 -19.36 -1.64 18.19
N GLU A 81 -19.81 -2.43 17.19
CA GLU A 81 -20.29 -3.79 17.41
C GLU A 81 -19.17 -4.64 18.02
N GLU A 82 -19.44 -5.25 19.16
CA GLU A 82 -18.55 -6.24 19.76
C GLU A 82 -18.54 -7.48 18.87
N SER A 83 -17.49 -7.63 18.07
CA SER A 83 -17.21 -8.86 17.34
C SER A 83 -15.93 -9.47 17.88
N GLU A 84 -16.02 -10.72 18.27
CA GLU A 84 -14.89 -11.49 18.77
C GLU A 84 -13.93 -11.85 17.63
N ILE A 85 -13.10 -10.89 17.23
CA ILE A 85 -12.03 -11.13 16.26
C ILE A 85 -10.82 -11.73 16.97
N GLN A 86 -10.29 -12.82 16.44
CA GLN A 86 -9.14 -13.53 17.03
C GLN A 86 -7.80 -12.99 16.51
N ASN A 87 -7.80 -12.14 15.51
CA ASN A 87 -6.56 -11.51 15.04
C ASN A 87 -5.93 -10.66 16.15
N TRP A 88 -4.62 -10.82 16.37
CA TRP A 88 -3.86 -10.14 17.42
C TRP A 88 -3.94 -8.62 17.36
N LEU A 89 -4.17 -8.06 16.17
CA LEU A 89 -4.30 -6.62 15.94
C LEU A 89 -5.77 -6.17 15.80
N GLY A 90 -6.70 -7.00 16.24
CA GLY A 90 -8.13 -6.71 16.28
C GLY A 90 -8.76 -6.57 14.90
N LYS A 91 -9.91 -5.86 14.84
CA LYS A 91 -10.72 -5.71 13.62
C LYS A 91 -9.96 -5.13 12.43
N PHE A 92 -9.16 -4.10 12.67
CA PHE A 92 -8.42 -3.44 11.59
C PHE A 92 -7.34 -4.36 11.02
N GLY A 93 -6.60 -5.08 11.89
CA GLY A 93 -5.61 -6.07 11.46
C GLY A 93 -6.25 -7.20 10.66
N ALA A 94 -7.32 -7.80 11.20
CA ALA A 94 -8.05 -8.86 10.52
C ALA A 94 -8.60 -8.42 9.15
N TYR A 95 -9.17 -7.21 9.06
CA TYR A 95 -9.70 -6.66 7.82
C TYR A 95 -8.61 -6.44 6.75
N ILE A 96 -7.48 -5.82 7.13
CA ILE A 96 -6.37 -5.62 6.20
C ILE A 96 -5.79 -6.96 5.76
N ALA A 97 -5.54 -7.88 6.71
CA ALA A 97 -5.01 -9.19 6.38
C ALA A 97 -5.95 -9.96 5.45
N HIS A 98 -7.25 -9.94 5.70
CA HIS A 98 -8.26 -10.55 4.82
C HIS A 98 -8.20 -10.00 3.40
N ARG A 99 -8.09 -8.66 3.24
CA ARG A 99 -7.99 -8.03 1.92
C ARG A 99 -6.73 -8.44 1.16
N PHE A 100 -5.59 -8.42 1.82
CA PHE A 100 -4.30 -8.71 1.19
C PHE A 100 -4.10 -10.21 0.95
N LEU A 101 -4.36 -11.03 1.97
CA LEU A 101 -4.09 -12.48 1.92
C LEU A 101 -5.20 -13.25 1.20
N LYS A 102 -6.48 -12.98 1.48
CA LYS A 102 -7.55 -13.76 0.85
C LYS A 102 -7.95 -13.21 -0.50
N ILE A 103 -8.19 -11.89 -0.59
CA ILE A 103 -8.78 -11.32 -1.81
C ILE A 103 -7.72 -11.04 -2.87
N TRP A 104 -6.61 -10.39 -2.52
CA TRP A 104 -5.69 -9.85 -3.52
C TRP A 104 -4.55 -10.79 -3.88
N TYR A 105 -3.53 -10.89 -3.03
CA TYR A 105 -2.23 -11.45 -3.40
C TYR A 105 -1.84 -12.72 -2.67
N GLY A 106 -2.70 -13.22 -1.77
CA GLY A 106 -2.36 -14.38 -0.99
C GLY A 106 -1.12 -14.17 -0.11
N VAL A 107 -0.38 -15.24 0.10
CA VAL A 107 0.86 -15.20 0.90
C VAL A 107 1.93 -14.30 0.27
N ALA A 108 1.87 -14.05 -1.04
CA ALA A 108 2.78 -13.09 -1.68
C ALA A 108 2.65 -11.66 -1.13
N SER A 109 1.57 -11.34 -0.39
CA SER A 109 1.42 -10.06 0.33
C SER A 109 2.56 -9.74 1.30
N TYR A 110 3.30 -10.74 1.79
CA TYR A 110 4.49 -10.51 2.62
C TYR A 110 5.60 -9.75 1.88
N LEU A 111 5.59 -9.72 0.55
CA LEU A 111 6.52 -8.89 -0.21
C LEU A 111 6.28 -7.39 0.01
N PHE A 112 5.05 -6.96 0.27
CA PHE A 112 4.77 -5.56 0.65
C PHE A 112 5.39 -5.23 2.00
N VAL A 113 5.33 -6.16 2.97
CA VAL A 113 5.97 -6.01 4.27
C VAL A 113 7.47 -5.78 4.09
N LEU A 114 8.12 -6.62 3.28
CA LEU A 114 9.55 -6.50 2.99
C LEU A 114 9.88 -5.17 2.31
N VAL A 115 9.11 -4.76 1.31
CA VAL A 115 9.33 -3.51 0.58
C VAL A 115 9.18 -2.29 1.50
N PHE A 116 8.13 -2.24 2.32
CA PHE A 116 7.93 -1.14 3.27
C PHE A 116 9.04 -1.09 4.32
N PHE A 117 9.48 -2.25 4.80
CA PHE A 117 10.61 -2.34 5.72
C PHE A 117 11.90 -1.78 5.11
N VAL A 118 12.28 -2.24 3.91
CA VAL A 118 13.52 -1.81 3.24
C VAL A 118 13.51 -0.31 2.95
N ILE A 119 12.38 0.22 2.45
CA ILE A 119 12.25 1.66 2.17
C ILE A 119 12.29 2.46 3.46
N GLY A 120 11.55 2.04 4.48
CA GLY A 120 11.50 2.70 5.78
C GLY A 120 12.86 2.70 6.47
N PHE A 121 13.54 1.57 6.48
CA PHE A 121 14.88 1.43 7.07
C PHE A 121 15.91 2.35 6.40
N LYS A 122 15.95 2.35 5.05
CA LYS A 122 16.82 3.28 4.31
C LYS A 122 16.52 4.74 4.64
N SER A 123 15.23 5.10 4.73
CA SER A 123 14.83 6.47 5.04
C SER A 123 15.22 6.91 6.44
N LEU A 124 15.18 5.98 7.42
CA LEU A 124 15.59 6.22 8.81
C LEU A 124 17.09 6.35 9.00
N PHE A 125 17.81 5.33 8.55
CA PHE A 125 19.23 5.14 8.88
C PHE A 125 20.17 5.63 7.77
N LYS A 126 19.63 6.04 6.61
CA LYS A 126 20.41 6.39 5.40
C LYS A 126 21.33 5.26 4.91
N TYR A 127 21.15 4.05 5.43
CA TYR A 127 21.89 2.86 5.08
C TYR A 127 21.04 1.95 4.19
N GLU A 128 21.62 1.48 3.08
CA GLU A 128 20.92 0.59 2.15
C GLU A 128 21.14 -0.88 2.55
N LEU A 129 20.15 -1.49 3.20
CA LEU A 129 20.14 -2.94 3.41
C LEU A 129 20.08 -3.70 2.08
N LEU A 130 19.19 -3.23 1.19
CA LEU A 130 19.02 -3.76 -0.14
C LEU A 130 18.83 -2.60 -1.15
N PRO A 131 19.36 -2.71 -2.37
CA PRO A 131 19.15 -1.68 -3.39
C PRO A 131 17.67 -1.58 -3.76
N ILE A 132 17.02 -0.47 -3.38
CA ILE A 132 15.56 -0.29 -3.48
C ILE A 132 15.04 -0.62 -4.87
N THR A 133 15.70 -0.13 -5.92
CA THR A 133 15.27 -0.34 -7.30
C THR A 133 15.28 -1.81 -7.72
N LYS A 134 16.27 -2.58 -7.27
CA LYS A 134 16.31 -4.03 -7.50
C LYS A 134 15.26 -4.74 -6.66
N THR A 135 15.14 -4.39 -5.38
CA THR A 135 14.16 -4.97 -4.47
C THR A 135 12.74 -4.79 -4.99
N LEU A 136 12.38 -3.57 -5.44
CA LEU A 136 11.07 -3.30 -6.02
C LEU A 136 10.81 -4.14 -7.27
N LYS A 137 11.75 -4.21 -8.20
CA LYS A 137 11.61 -5.00 -9.44
C LYS A 137 11.46 -6.48 -9.14
N VAL A 138 12.34 -7.02 -8.29
CA VAL A 138 12.30 -8.43 -7.91
C VAL A 138 11.02 -8.75 -7.14
N SER A 139 10.64 -7.91 -6.17
CA SER A 139 9.39 -8.11 -5.41
C SER A 139 8.16 -8.09 -6.31
N PHE A 140 8.11 -7.19 -7.30
CA PHE A 140 6.98 -7.11 -8.23
C PHE A 140 6.87 -8.37 -9.10
N VAL A 141 7.98 -8.83 -9.69
CA VAL A 141 8.02 -10.04 -10.50
C VAL A 141 7.71 -11.27 -9.63
N SER A 142 8.32 -11.36 -8.45
CA SER A 142 8.08 -12.46 -7.50
C SER A 142 6.64 -12.50 -7.01
N LEU A 143 5.99 -11.34 -6.82
CA LEU A 143 4.60 -11.25 -6.41
C LEU A 143 3.69 -11.93 -7.45
N ILE A 144 3.82 -11.55 -8.72
CA ILE A 144 3.01 -12.13 -9.79
C ILE A 144 3.28 -13.63 -9.90
N TRP A 145 4.56 -14.03 -9.88
CA TRP A 145 4.94 -15.43 -9.99
C TRP A 145 4.42 -16.26 -8.82
N LEU A 146 4.60 -15.79 -7.57
CA LEU A 146 4.11 -16.47 -6.38
C LEU A 146 2.59 -16.57 -6.34
N CYS A 147 1.86 -15.52 -6.67
CA CYS A 147 0.39 -15.55 -6.73
C CYS A 147 -0.08 -16.62 -7.72
N THR A 148 0.52 -16.65 -8.91
CA THR A 148 0.14 -17.62 -9.96
C THR A 148 0.52 -19.05 -9.55
N PHE A 149 1.73 -19.24 -9.04
CA PHE A 149 2.22 -20.54 -8.61
C PHE A 149 1.41 -21.12 -7.44
N LEU A 150 1.22 -20.32 -6.37
CA LEU A 150 0.46 -20.77 -5.22
C LEU A 150 -1.03 -20.95 -5.55
N GLY A 151 -1.60 -20.08 -6.40
CA GLY A 151 -2.96 -20.26 -6.90
C GLY A 151 -3.14 -21.59 -7.62
N PHE A 152 -2.17 -22.00 -8.44
CA PHE A 152 -2.20 -23.28 -9.15
C PHE A 152 -2.01 -24.48 -8.20
N VAL A 153 -1.07 -24.38 -7.24
CA VAL A 153 -0.77 -25.49 -6.31
C VAL A 153 -1.91 -25.75 -5.34
N PHE A 154 -2.55 -24.67 -4.84
CA PHE A 154 -3.58 -24.76 -3.79
C PHE A 154 -5.03 -24.66 -4.31
N GLU A 155 -5.25 -24.68 -5.63
CA GLU A 155 -6.58 -24.56 -6.27
C GLU A 155 -7.63 -25.54 -5.73
N ARG A 156 -7.21 -26.73 -5.28
CA ARG A 156 -8.11 -27.80 -4.79
C ARG A 156 -8.03 -28.05 -3.29
N SER A 157 -7.44 -27.13 -2.52
CA SER A 157 -7.30 -27.29 -1.08
C SER A 157 -8.09 -26.21 -0.33
N ASP A 158 -8.37 -26.46 0.96
CA ASP A 158 -8.95 -25.44 1.86
C ASP A 158 -8.07 -24.17 1.99
N LEU A 159 -6.87 -24.21 1.45
CA LEU A 159 -5.87 -23.13 1.47
C LEU A 159 -5.82 -22.35 0.14
N ASP A 160 -6.91 -22.35 -0.62
CA ASP A 160 -7.05 -21.65 -1.90
C ASP A 160 -6.68 -20.15 -1.82
N PHE A 161 -6.94 -19.54 -0.64
CA PHE A 161 -6.57 -18.14 -0.41
C PHE A 161 -5.06 -17.84 -0.49
N MET A 162 -4.18 -18.87 -0.43
CA MET A 162 -2.73 -18.63 -0.48
C MET A 162 -2.25 -18.00 -1.79
N GLY A 163 -2.94 -18.23 -2.90
CA GLY A 163 -2.67 -17.57 -4.17
C GLY A 163 -3.42 -16.26 -4.38
N GLY A 164 -4.37 -15.94 -3.49
CA GLY A 164 -5.28 -14.80 -3.62
C GLY A 164 -6.40 -15.09 -4.63
N LEU A 165 -7.65 -14.84 -4.23
CA LEU A 165 -8.84 -15.12 -5.05
C LEU A 165 -8.82 -14.42 -6.42
N TYR A 166 -8.24 -13.22 -6.50
CA TYR A 166 -8.15 -12.47 -7.75
C TYR A 166 -7.35 -13.22 -8.83
N PHE A 167 -6.26 -13.89 -8.44
CA PHE A 167 -5.40 -14.62 -9.38
C PHE A 167 -5.98 -15.99 -9.72
N ILE A 168 -6.64 -16.66 -8.78
CA ILE A 168 -7.30 -17.94 -9.01
C ILE A 168 -8.46 -17.75 -9.99
N HIS A 169 -9.31 -16.74 -9.77
CA HIS A 169 -10.44 -16.46 -10.68
C HIS A 169 -9.99 -16.13 -12.10
N THR A 170 -8.84 -15.48 -12.27
CA THR A 170 -8.30 -15.10 -13.58
C THR A 170 -7.64 -16.31 -14.28
N ALA A 171 -7.12 -17.27 -13.52
CA ALA A 171 -6.48 -18.47 -14.05
C ALA A 171 -7.48 -19.56 -14.45
N VAL A 172 -8.67 -19.60 -13.81
CA VAL A 172 -9.68 -20.66 -14.00
C VAL A 172 -10.72 -20.31 -15.07
N ILE A 173 -10.87 -19.01 -15.44
CA ILE A 173 -11.75 -18.62 -16.56
C ILE A 173 -10.96 -18.79 -17.88
N LYS A 174 -10.78 -20.05 -18.28
CA LYS A 174 -10.50 -20.47 -19.66
C LYS A 174 -11.26 -21.73 -20.00
#